data_579b00004978c661081e9215b14aa4d5
#
_entry.id   579b00004978c661081e9215b14aa4d5
#
_cell.length_a   1.000
_cell.length_b   1.000
_cell.length_c   1.000
_cell.angle_alpha   90.00
_cell.angle_beta   90.00
_cell.angle_gamma   90.00
#
_symmetry.space_group_name_H-M   'P 1'
#
loop_
_entity.id
_entity.type
_entity.pdbx_description
1 polymer ?
#
loop_
_entity_poly.entity_id
_entity_poly.type
_entity_poly.pdbx_seq_one_letter_code
_entity_poly.pdbx_strand_id
1 'polypeptide(L)'
;TYAIGKFTNGFLADRSNINRFMTTGLLITALVNLCLGFTNSFILFAILWGISGWFQSMGAASCVVGLSRWFTDKERGSYYGFWSASHNIGEALTFLIIASIVSVLGWRYGFFGAGIVGLIGALIVWKFFHDTPESMGFPSVNVPKQKKEMSETETADFNKAQRQVLLMPAIWILALSSAFMYISRYAINSWGVFYLEAQKGYS
;
A
#
# COMPACT_ATOMS: atom_id res chain seq x y z
N THR A 1 4.52 -5.84 11.46
CA THR A 1 4.44 -4.38 11.26
C THR A 1 3.48 -4.00 10.12
N TYR A 2 3.57 -4.59 8.93
CA TYR A 2 2.74 -4.23 7.76
C TYR A 2 1.22 -4.32 8.02
N ALA A 3 0.73 -5.38 8.68
CA ALA A 3 -0.69 -5.53 8.98
C ALA A 3 -1.19 -4.46 9.98
N ILE A 4 -0.41 -4.20 11.03
CA ILE A 4 -0.70 -3.12 11.99
C ILE A 4 -0.64 -1.77 11.28
N GLY A 5 0.35 -1.59 10.41
CA GLY A 5 0.48 -0.40 9.57
C GLY A 5 -0.74 -0.17 8.68
N LYS A 6 -1.26 -1.19 8.00
CA LYS A 6 -2.49 -1.06 7.19
C LYS A 6 -3.68 -0.56 7.99
N PHE A 7 -3.85 -1.08 9.19
CA PHE A 7 -4.96 -0.67 10.07
C PHE A 7 -4.80 0.79 10.51
N THR A 8 -3.66 1.16 11.06
CA THR A 8 -3.42 2.52 11.57
C THR A 8 -3.32 3.56 10.46
N ASN A 9 -2.63 3.24 9.36
CA ASN A 9 -2.49 4.13 8.22
C ASN A 9 -3.81 4.35 7.46
N GLY A 10 -4.79 3.43 7.57
CA GLY A 10 -6.13 3.68 7.08
C GLY A 10 -6.77 4.90 7.73
N PHE A 11 -6.72 4.99 9.06
CA PHE A 11 -7.25 6.16 9.80
C PHE A 11 -6.44 7.44 9.56
N LEU A 12 -5.12 7.31 9.41
CA LEU A 12 -4.25 8.45 9.15
C LEU A 12 -4.46 9.01 7.73
N ALA A 13 -4.66 8.15 6.74
CA ALA A 13 -4.90 8.55 5.34
C ALA A 13 -6.17 9.38 5.19
N ASP A 14 -7.25 9.03 5.91
CA ASP A 14 -8.51 9.77 5.87
C ASP A 14 -8.36 11.26 6.23
N ARG A 15 -7.41 11.57 7.11
CA ARG A 15 -7.14 12.92 7.65
C ARG A 15 -5.97 13.61 6.97
N SER A 16 -5.22 12.88 6.15
CA SER A 16 -3.98 13.37 5.55
C SER A 16 -4.20 13.88 4.12
N ASN A 17 -3.27 14.71 3.66
CA ASN A 17 -3.09 14.94 2.24
C ASN A 17 -2.51 13.67 1.62
N ILE A 18 -3.28 12.97 0.77
CA ILE A 18 -2.92 11.64 0.25
C ILE A 18 -1.69 11.67 -0.65
N ASN A 19 -1.44 12.77 -1.38
CA ASN A 19 -0.22 12.92 -2.16
C ASN A 19 1.01 12.86 -1.25
N ARG A 20 1.05 13.73 -0.24
CA ARG A 20 2.18 13.78 0.70
C ARG A 20 2.33 12.48 1.49
N PHE A 21 1.22 11.90 1.92
CA PHE A 21 1.19 10.68 2.71
C PHE A 21 1.75 9.50 1.91
N MET A 22 1.29 9.30 0.67
CA MET A 22 1.76 8.25 -0.22
C MET A 22 3.23 8.47 -0.64
N THR A 23 3.60 9.70 -0.99
CA THR A 23 4.98 10.04 -1.37
C THR A 23 5.94 9.76 -0.22
N THR A 24 5.59 10.15 1.01
CA THR A 24 6.43 9.89 2.19
C THR A 24 6.60 8.38 2.42
N GLY A 25 5.51 7.61 2.32
CA GLY A 25 5.57 6.16 2.45
C GLY A 25 6.48 5.50 1.41
N LEU A 26 6.34 5.88 0.14
CA LEU A 26 7.18 5.39 -0.95
C LEU A 26 8.64 5.81 -0.79
N LEU A 27 8.90 7.08 -0.45
CA LEU A 27 10.25 7.61 -0.30
C LEU A 27 11.01 6.89 0.82
N ILE A 28 10.40 6.75 2.00
CA ILE A 28 11.03 6.07 3.13
C ILE A 28 11.24 4.59 2.80
N THR A 29 10.25 3.92 2.20
CA THR A 29 10.39 2.52 1.77
C THR A 29 11.54 2.36 0.77
N ALA A 30 11.68 3.26 -0.19
CA ALA A 30 12.77 3.24 -1.17
C ALA A 30 14.14 3.43 -0.52
N LEU A 31 14.28 4.41 0.39
CA LEU A 31 15.52 4.65 1.14
C LEU A 31 15.89 3.44 2.01
N VAL A 32 14.92 2.86 2.69
CA VAL A 32 15.14 1.65 3.50
C VAL A 32 15.59 0.48 2.62
N ASN A 33 15.03 0.29 1.43
CA ASN A 33 15.51 -0.74 0.50
C ASN A 33 16.96 -0.51 0.08
N LEU A 34 17.37 0.72 -0.20
CA LEU A 34 18.77 1.03 -0.47
C LEU A 34 19.66 0.69 0.73
N CYS A 35 19.26 1.03 1.95
CA CYS A 35 19.99 0.66 3.17
C CYS A 35 20.09 -0.85 3.36
N LEU A 36 19.04 -1.61 3.05
CA LEU A 36 19.04 -3.07 3.12
C LEU A 36 20.09 -3.71 2.21
N GLY A 37 20.34 -3.13 1.03
CA GLY A 37 21.39 -3.57 0.11
C GLY A 37 22.80 -3.46 0.69
N PHE A 38 23.06 -2.53 1.61
CA PHE A 38 24.35 -2.35 2.29
C PHE A 38 24.48 -3.14 3.59
N THR A 39 23.39 -3.67 4.13
CA THR A 39 23.36 -4.29 5.45
C THR A 39 23.98 -5.69 5.44
N ASN A 40 24.85 -5.96 6.45
CA ASN A 40 25.42 -7.27 6.76
C ASN A 40 24.94 -7.84 8.12
N SER A 41 24.25 -7.04 8.93
CA SER A 41 23.75 -7.44 10.24
C SER A 41 22.30 -7.93 10.15
N PHE A 42 22.04 -9.13 10.65
CA PHE A 42 20.68 -9.68 10.71
C PHE A 42 19.73 -8.80 11.54
N ILE A 43 20.19 -8.28 12.66
CA ILE A 43 19.36 -7.44 13.54
C ILE A 43 18.99 -6.14 12.83
N LEU A 44 19.97 -5.48 12.18
CA LEU A 44 19.71 -4.25 11.44
C LEU A 44 18.78 -4.51 10.24
N PHE A 45 18.97 -5.64 9.54
CA PHE A 45 18.10 -6.06 8.46
C PHE A 45 16.65 -6.22 8.94
N ALA A 46 16.43 -6.93 10.05
CA ALA A 46 15.09 -7.15 10.62
C ALA A 46 14.41 -5.83 11.02
N ILE A 47 15.16 -4.90 11.62
CA ILE A 47 14.65 -3.58 11.99
C ILE A 47 14.24 -2.78 10.75
N LEU A 48 15.12 -2.69 9.77
CA LEU A 48 14.86 -1.98 8.51
C LEU A 48 13.67 -2.59 7.76
N TRP A 49 13.58 -3.93 7.71
CA TRP A 49 12.45 -4.63 7.11
C TRP A 49 11.13 -4.32 7.81
N GLY A 50 11.16 -4.26 9.14
CA GLY A 50 10.01 -3.85 9.94
C GLY A 50 9.56 -2.41 9.66
N ILE A 51 10.51 -1.48 9.53
CA ILE A 51 10.26 -0.08 9.17
C ILE A 51 9.67 -0.01 7.76
N SER A 52 10.28 -0.70 6.79
CA SER A 52 9.78 -0.78 5.41
C SER A 52 8.32 -1.24 5.37
N GLY A 53 7.99 -2.30 6.11
CA GLY A 53 6.62 -2.81 6.17
C GLY A 53 5.60 -1.78 6.67
N TRP A 54 5.96 -0.97 7.65
CA TRP A 54 5.09 0.11 8.13
C TRP A 54 4.82 1.15 7.06
N PHE A 55 5.88 1.70 6.44
CA PHE A 55 5.75 2.77 5.45
C PHE A 55 5.15 2.27 4.13
N GLN A 56 5.42 1.05 3.72
CA GLN A 56 4.81 0.43 2.54
C GLN A 56 3.28 0.33 2.66
N SER A 57 2.76 0.13 3.87
CA SER A 57 1.32 0.04 4.10
C SER A 57 0.57 1.35 3.84
N MET A 58 1.25 2.51 3.83
CA MET A 58 0.67 3.82 3.51
C MET A 58 0.18 3.90 2.06
N GLY A 59 0.82 3.17 1.13
CA GLY A 59 0.43 3.17 -0.27
C GLY A 59 -0.98 2.67 -0.52
N ALA A 60 -1.35 1.51 0.05
CA ALA A 60 -2.68 0.94 -0.12
C ALA A 60 -3.79 1.84 0.46
N ALA A 61 -3.56 2.41 1.66
CA ALA A 61 -4.49 3.33 2.29
C ALA A 61 -4.72 4.58 1.43
N SER A 62 -3.63 5.17 0.91
CA SER A 62 -3.70 6.34 0.03
C SER A 62 -4.46 6.07 -1.26
N CYS A 63 -4.27 4.90 -1.88
CA CYS A 63 -4.99 4.53 -3.11
C CYS A 63 -6.50 4.43 -2.85
N VAL A 64 -6.93 3.75 -1.78
CA VAL A 64 -8.35 3.59 -1.46
C VAL A 64 -9.00 4.94 -1.16
N VAL A 65 -8.36 5.78 -0.34
CA VAL A 65 -8.86 7.14 -0.03
C VAL A 65 -8.86 8.00 -1.29
N GLY A 66 -7.81 7.92 -2.13
CA GLY A 66 -7.75 8.61 -3.41
C GLY A 66 -8.90 8.26 -4.33
N LEU A 67 -9.17 6.97 -4.52
CA LEU A 67 -10.31 6.52 -5.33
C LEU A 67 -11.65 7.06 -4.79
N SER A 68 -11.81 7.15 -3.47
CA SER A 68 -13.03 7.70 -2.88
C SER A 68 -13.18 9.21 -3.07
N ARG A 69 -12.07 9.95 -3.21
CA ARG A 69 -12.08 11.41 -3.41
C ARG A 69 -12.24 11.80 -4.89
N TRP A 70 -11.71 10.97 -5.80
CA TRP A 70 -11.66 11.28 -7.23
C TRP A 70 -12.81 10.71 -8.05
N PHE A 71 -13.48 9.65 -7.57
CA PHE A 71 -14.52 8.95 -8.33
C PHE A 71 -15.84 8.85 -7.58
N THR A 72 -16.95 8.92 -8.32
CA THR A 72 -18.29 8.74 -7.78
C THR A 72 -18.51 7.30 -7.29
N ASP A 73 -19.48 7.08 -6.41
CA ASP A 73 -19.80 5.74 -5.89
C ASP A 73 -20.14 4.74 -7.01
N LYS A 74 -20.70 5.21 -8.13
CA LYS A 74 -21.05 4.37 -9.29
C LYS A 74 -19.81 3.89 -10.06
N GLU A 75 -18.79 4.71 -10.15
CA GLU A 75 -17.58 4.44 -10.96
C GLU A 75 -16.45 3.81 -10.11
N ARG A 76 -16.45 4.07 -8.81
CA ARG A 76 -15.38 3.65 -7.87
C ARG A 76 -15.08 2.16 -7.96
N GLY A 77 -16.10 1.31 -8.14
CA GLY A 77 -15.93 -0.15 -8.25
C GLY A 77 -15.06 -0.54 -9.46
N SER A 78 -15.27 0.07 -10.61
CA SER A 78 -14.48 -0.18 -11.83
C SER A 78 -13.01 0.25 -11.65
N TYR A 79 -12.79 1.46 -11.15
CA TYR A 79 -11.43 1.97 -10.90
C TYR A 79 -10.70 1.18 -9.81
N TYR A 80 -11.42 0.72 -8.79
CA TYR A 80 -10.86 -0.19 -7.79
C TYR A 80 -10.43 -1.53 -8.40
N GLY A 81 -11.21 -2.05 -9.35
CA GLY A 81 -10.86 -3.24 -10.12
C GLY A 81 -9.57 -3.07 -10.92
N PHE A 82 -9.40 -1.94 -11.63
CA PHE A 82 -8.16 -1.60 -12.35
C PHE A 82 -6.97 -1.48 -11.40
N TRP A 83 -7.14 -0.79 -10.26
CA TRP A 83 -6.09 -0.70 -9.26
C TRP A 83 -5.69 -2.06 -8.69
N SER A 84 -6.67 -2.92 -8.40
CA SER A 84 -6.41 -4.28 -7.92
C SER A 84 -5.67 -5.14 -8.96
N ALA A 85 -6.06 -5.02 -10.25
CA ALA A 85 -5.36 -5.70 -11.35
C ALA A 85 -3.92 -5.21 -11.50
N SER A 86 -3.68 -3.90 -11.41
CA SER A 86 -2.33 -3.32 -11.50
C SER A 86 -1.40 -3.84 -10.39
N HIS A 87 -1.93 -4.10 -9.21
CA HIS A 87 -1.18 -4.70 -8.10
C HIS A 87 -0.66 -6.11 -8.44
N ASN A 88 -1.52 -6.96 -9.02
CA ASN A 88 -1.12 -8.32 -9.42
C ASN A 88 -0.13 -8.31 -10.59
N ILE A 89 -0.31 -7.42 -11.56
CA ILE A 89 0.63 -7.23 -12.67
C ILE A 89 1.99 -6.76 -12.14
N GLY A 90 1.99 -5.79 -11.22
CA GLY A 90 3.20 -5.29 -10.58
C GLY A 90 3.94 -6.37 -9.79
N GLU A 91 3.22 -7.22 -9.07
CA GLU A 91 3.79 -8.37 -8.35
C GLU A 91 4.48 -9.33 -9.33
N ALA A 92 3.81 -9.73 -10.42
CA ALA A 92 4.38 -10.63 -11.44
C ALA A 92 5.63 -10.04 -12.11
N LEU A 93 5.57 -8.77 -12.52
CA LEU A 93 6.72 -8.09 -13.13
C LEU A 93 7.89 -7.96 -12.15
N THR A 94 7.62 -7.72 -10.88
CA THR A 94 8.65 -7.63 -9.84
C THR A 94 9.40 -8.94 -9.70
N PHE A 95 8.70 -10.08 -9.66
CA PHE A 95 9.35 -11.40 -9.61
C PHE A 95 10.28 -11.63 -10.80
N LEU A 96 9.84 -11.34 -12.02
CA LEU A 96 10.66 -11.50 -13.23
C LEU A 96 11.89 -10.61 -13.23
N ILE A 97 11.71 -9.32 -12.92
CA ILE A 97 12.79 -8.32 -12.94
C ILE A 97 13.80 -8.61 -11.84
N ILE A 98 13.33 -8.83 -10.61
CA ILE A 98 14.21 -9.07 -9.47
C ILE A 98 14.93 -10.41 -9.59
N ALA A 99 14.26 -11.47 -10.04
CA ALA A 99 14.92 -12.75 -10.30
C ALA A 99 16.06 -12.61 -11.31
N SER A 100 15.84 -11.87 -12.41
CA SER A 100 16.88 -11.60 -13.41
C SER A 100 18.05 -10.79 -12.85
N ILE A 101 17.80 -9.79 -12.04
CA ILE A 101 18.84 -8.98 -11.40
C ILE A 101 19.64 -9.85 -10.40
N VAL A 102 18.95 -10.60 -9.56
CA VAL A 102 19.57 -11.41 -8.51
C VAL A 102 20.41 -12.54 -9.09
N SER A 103 19.97 -13.17 -10.17
CA SER A 103 20.71 -14.27 -10.82
C SER A 103 22.05 -13.81 -11.42
N VAL A 104 22.15 -12.57 -11.89
CA VAL A 104 23.37 -12.04 -12.55
C VAL A 104 24.25 -11.26 -11.57
N LEU A 105 23.66 -10.41 -10.73
CA LEU A 105 24.37 -9.43 -9.91
C LEU A 105 24.36 -9.78 -8.41
N GLY A 106 23.52 -10.71 -7.99
CA GLY A 106 23.35 -11.11 -6.61
C GLY A 106 22.25 -10.32 -5.85
N TRP A 107 21.87 -10.86 -4.70
CA TRP A 107 20.68 -10.41 -3.95
C TRP A 107 20.69 -8.94 -3.50
N ARG A 108 21.86 -8.36 -3.24
CA ARG A 108 21.99 -6.94 -2.87
C ARG A 108 21.50 -6.00 -3.95
N TYR A 109 21.78 -6.32 -5.20
CA TYR A 109 21.33 -5.52 -6.35
C TYR A 109 19.82 -5.57 -6.54
N GLY A 110 19.14 -6.63 -6.07
CA GLY A 110 17.69 -6.67 -5.98
C GLY A 110 17.12 -5.56 -5.09
N PHE A 111 17.72 -5.31 -3.93
CA PHE A 111 17.33 -4.21 -3.04
C PHE A 111 17.67 -2.84 -3.62
N PHE A 112 18.82 -2.68 -4.25
CA PHE A 112 19.16 -1.41 -4.92
C PHE A 112 18.21 -1.13 -6.07
N GLY A 113 17.88 -2.11 -6.90
CA GLY A 113 16.91 -1.98 -7.99
C GLY A 113 15.53 -1.57 -7.46
N ALA A 114 15.03 -2.26 -6.45
CA ALA A 114 13.76 -1.92 -5.80
C ALA A 114 13.78 -0.51 -5.19
N GLY A 115 14.89 -0.10 -4.57
CA GLY A 115 15.07 1.22 -4.01
C GLY A 115 15.05 2.32 -5.08
N ILE A 116 15.77 2.14 -6.19
CA ILE A 116 15.80 3.10 -7.30
C ILE A 116 14.41 3.24 -7.94
N VAL A 117 13.76 2.13 -8.26
CA VAL A 117 12.39 2.14 -8.82
C VAL A 117 11.42 2.81 -7.85
N GLY A 118 11.55 2.55 -6.55
CA GLY A 118 10.76 3.19 -5.51
C GLY A 118 10.96 4.71 -5.45
N LEU A 119 12.20 5.21 -5.60
CA LEU A 119 12.48 6.65 -5.67
C LEU A 119 11.84 7.30 -6.91
N ILE A 120 11.97 6.66 -8.07
CA ILE A 120 11.32 7.13 -9.29
C ILE A 120 9.80 7.16 -9.10
N GLY A 121 9.21 6.10 -8.53
CA GLY A 121 7.80 6.04 -8.20
C GLY A 121 7.36 7.15 -7.24
N ALA A 122 8.15 7.43 -6.21
CA ALA A 122 7.89 8.53 -5.27
C ALA A 122 7.88 9.90 -5.95
N LEU A 123 8.82 10.14 -6.87
CA LEU A 123 8.87 11.38 -7.67
C LEU A 123 7.67 11.52 -8.59
N ILE A 124 7.25 10.43 -9.26
CA ILE A 124 6.07 10.41 -10.12
C ILE A 124 4.81 10.72 -9.31
N VAL A 125 4.63 10.06 -8.17
CA VAL A 125 3.48 10.30 -7.28
C VAL A 125 3.49 11.73 -6.78
N TRP A 126 4.64 12.22 -6.29
CA TRP A 126 4.76 13.60 -5.80
C TRP A 126 4.36 14.64 -6.84
N LYS A 127 4.75 14.44 -8.11
CA LYS A 127 4.51 15.39 -9.20
C LYS A 127 3.10 15.28 -9.79
N PHE A 128 2.57 14.08 -9.98
CA PHE A 128 1.37 13.84 -10.77
C PHE A 128 0.13 13.45 -9.94
N PHE A 129 0.33 12.92 -8.74
CA PHE A 129 -0.80 12.54 -7.90
C PHE A 129 -1.27 13.74 -7.08
N HIS A 130 -2.57 14.05 -7.12
CA HIS A 130 -3.16 15.17 -6.40
C HIS A 130 -4.17 14.68 -5.36
N ASP A 131 -4.28 15.40 -4.26
CA ASP A 131 -5.10 15.00 -3.11
C ASP A 131 -6.60 14.93 -3.44
N THR A 132 -7.10 15.96 -4.13
CA THR A 132 -8.51 16.08 -4.48
C THR A 132 -8.67 16.78 -5.83
N PRO A 133 -9.81 16.56 -6.56
CA PRO A 133 -10.11 17.28 -7.80
C PRO A 133 -10.09 18.80 -7.63
N GLU A 134 -10.57 19.31 -6.50
CA GLU A 134 -10.63 20.73 -6.22
C GLU A 134 -9.23 21.36 -6.13
N SER A 135 -8.23 20.59 -5.72
CA SER A 135 -6.84 21.08 -5.69
C SER A 135 -6.29 21.39 -7.08
N MET A 136 -6.94 20.91 -8.13
CA MET A 136 -6.64 21.17 -9.54
C MET A 136 -7.66 22.09 -10.22
N GLY A 137 -8.63 22.63 -9.48
CA GLY A 137 -9.67 23.51 -10.02
C GLY A 137 -10.86 22.76 -10.66
N PHE A 138 -10.96 21.45 -10.49
CA PHE A 138 -12.14 20.69 -10.91
C PHE A 138 -13.26 20.76 -9.85
N PRO A 139 -14.53 20.59 -10.27
CA PRO A 139 -15.64 20.52 -9.32
C PRO A 139 -15.51 19.30 -8.41
N SER A 140 -16.03 19.42 -7.19
CA SER A 140 -16.08 18.31 -6.24
C SER A 140 -16.93 17.17 -6.79
N VAL A 141 -16.39 15.96 -6.74
CA VAL A 141 -17.09 14.75 -7.21
C VAL A 141 -18.12 14.27 -6.20
N ASN A 142 -17.85 14.46 -4.93
CA ASN A 142 -18.77 14.20 -3.83
C ASN A 142 -19.15 15.56 -3.22
N VAL A 143 -20.45 15.80 -2.98
CA VAL A 143 -20.96 17.04 -2.36
C VAL A 143 -20.00 17.51 -1.27
N PRO A 144 -19.52 18.77 -1.30
CA PRO A 144 -18.43 19.20 -0.48
C PRO A 144 -18.76 19.07 1.00
N LYS A 145 -18.16 18.12 1.68
CA LYS A 145 -17.79 18.35 3.07
C LYS A 145 -16.67 19.37 2.97
N GLN A 146 -17.04 20.64 3.11
CA GLN A 146 -16.11 21.76 3.11
C GLN A 146 -14.88 21.37 3.94
N LYS A 147 -13.68 21.54 3.39
CA LYS A 147 -12.43 21.67 4.15
C LYS A 147 -12.48 23.02 4.91
N LYS A 148 -13.48 23.19 5.76
CA LYS A 148 -13.38 24.07 6.91
C LYS A 148 -12.48 23.34 7.90
N GLU A 149 -11.58 24.05 8.53
CA GLU A 149 -10.92 23.54 9.74
C GLU A 149 -12.01 22.88 10.57
N MET A 150 -11.91 21.55 10.71
CA MET A 150 -12.96 20.79 11.37
C MET A 150 -13.12 21.36 12.78
N SER A 151 -14.28 21.88 13.06
CA SER A 151 -14.65 22.30 14.40
C SER A 151 -14.45 21.13 15.36
N GLU A 152 -14.15 21.40 16.64
CA GLU A 152 -13.99 20.34 17.64
C GLU A 152 -15.19 19.38 17.67
N THR A 153 -16.40 19.89 17.41
CA THR A 153 -17.64 19.12 17.26
C THR A 153 -17.61 18.21 16.04
N GLU A 154 -17.15 18.68 14.88
CA GLU A 154 -17.06 17.86 13.65
C GLU A 154 -15.99 16.77 13.78
N THR A 155 -14.89 17.06 14.51
CA THR A 155 -13.86 16.04 14.80
C THR A 155 -14.42 14.96 15.75
N ALA A 156 -15.23 15.34 16.74
CA ALA A 156 -15.87 14.40 17.64
C ALA A 156 -16.88 13.50 16.91
N ASP A 157 -17.68 14.07 16.00
CA ASP A 157 -18.66 13.33 15.18
C ASP A 157 -17.95 12.38 14.20
N PHE A 158 -16.83 12.79 13.60
CA PHE A 158 -16.02 11.93 12.73
C PHE A 158 -15.43 10.74 13.50
N ASN A 159 -14.89 10.99 14.70
CA ASN A 159 -14.38 9.93 15.57
C ASN A 159 -15.49 8.96 15.99
N LYS A 160 -16.68 9.47 16.27
CA LYS A 160 -17.86 8.66 16.60
C LYS A 160 -18.30 7.78 15.44
N ALA A 161 -18.30 8.34 14.21
CA ALA A 161 -18.61 7.59 13.00
C ALA A 161 -17.57 6.48 12.75
N GLN A 162 -16.28 6.76 12.88
CA GLN A 162 -15.22 5.73 12.76
C GLN A 162 -15.41 4.59 13.79
N ARG A 163 -15.73 4.94 15.03
CA ARG A 163 -15.99 3.94 16.07
C ARG A 163 -17.24 3.10 15.77
N GLN A 164 -18.30 3.70 15.24
CA GLN A 164 -19.51 2.98 14.85
C GLN A 164 -19.21 1.96 13.73
N VAL A 165 -18.41 2.31 12.74
CA VAL A 165 -17.96 1.40 11.69
C VAL A 165 -17.22 0.20 12.27
N LEU A 166 -16.31 0.40 13.23
CA LEU A 166 -15.59 -0.70 13.90
C LEU A 166 -16.50 -1.62 14.73
N LEU A 167 -17.66 -1.13 15.16
CA LEU A 167 -18.64 -1.93 15.91
C LEU A 167 -19.61 -2.70 15.03
N MET A 168 -19.61 -2.46 13.70
CA MET A 168 -20.49 -3.17 12.77
C MET A 168 -20.02 -4.61 12.56
N PRO A 169 -20.85 -5.65 12.84
CA PRO A 169 -20.48 -7.04 12.62
C PRO A 169 -20.10 -7.36 11.17
N ALA A 170 -20.75 -6.70 10.20
CA ALA A 170 -20.48 -6.87 8.79
C ALA A 170 -19.01 -6.57 8.43
N ILE A 171 -18.38 -5.56 9.07
CA ILE A 171 -16.98 -5.22 8.84
C ILE A 171 -16.06 -6.36 9.29
N TRP A 172 -16.34 -6.96 10.44
CA TRP A 172 -15.55 -8.07 10.95
C TRP A 172 -15.73 -9.35 10.13
N ILE A 173 -16.93 -9.63 9.64
CA ILE A 173 -17.18 -10.76 8.73
C ILE A 173 -16.40 -10.58 7.43
N LEU A 174 -16.42 -9.37 6.82
CA LEU A 174 -15.64 -9.06 5.63
C LEU A 174 -14.13 -9.14 5.88
N ALA A 175 -13.68 -8.63 7.01
CA ALA A 175 -12.26 -8.70 7.39
C ALA A 175 -11.79 -10.15 7.58
N LEU A 176 -12.59 -10.98 8.25
CA LEU A 176 -12.29 -12.40 8.46
C LEU A 176 -12.29 -13.19 7.16
N SER A 177 -13.29 -12.96 6.31
CA SER A 177 -13.38 -13.56 4.96
C SER A 177 -12.14 -13.21 4.12
N SER A 178 -11.75 -11.92 4.13
CA SER A 178 -10.54 -11.46 3.45
C SER A 178 -9.27 -12.11 4.03
N ALA A 179 -9.20 -12.27 5.36
CA ALA A 179 -8.06 -12.92 6.01
C ALA A 179 -7.89 -14.37 5.53
N PHE A 180 -8.96 -15.16 5.48
CA PHE A 180 -8.91 -16.54 4.97
C PHE A 180 -8.48 -16.59 3.49
N MET A 181 -9.00 -15.68 2.67
CA MET A 181 -8.61 -15.58 1.26
C MET A 181 -7.12 -15.27 1.11
N TYR A 182 -6.60 -14.32 1.90
CA TYR A 182 -5.17 -13.98 1.88
C TYR A 182 -4.28 -15.10 2.43
N ILE A 183 -4.69 -15.83 3.47
CA ILE A 183 -3.96 -17.00 3.98
C ILE A 183 -3.77 -18.03 2.86
N SER A 184 -4.87 -18.39 2.16
CA SER A 184 -4.81 -19.34 1.04
C SER A 184 -3.91 -18.84 -0.09
N ARG A 185 -4.04 -17.56 -0.47
CA ARG A 185 -3.21 -16.95 -1.53
C ARG A 185 -1.73 -16.97 -1.18
N TYR A 186 -1.37 -16.54 0.04
CA TYR A 186 0.03 -16.50 0.45
C TYR A 186 0.62 -17.90 0.65
N ALA A 187 -0.17 -18.86 1.11
CA ALA A 187 0.28 -20.26 1.19
C ALA A 187 0.70 -20.79 -0.18
N ILE A 188 -0.13 -20.58 -1.21
CA ILE A 188 0.18 -21.00 -2.58
C ILE A 188 1.40 -20.23 -3.13
N ASN A 189 1.43 -18.91 -2.99
CA ASN A 189 2.52 -18.10 -3.55
C ASN A 189 3.88 -18.39 -2.89
N SER A 190 3.91 -18.65 -1.58
CA SER A 190 5.15 -18.85 -0.84
C SER A 190 5.67 -20.29 -0.89
N TRP A 191 4.77 -21.26 -0.91
CA TRP A 191 5.12 -22.67 -0.78
C TRP A 191 4.85 -23.49 -2.05
N GLY A 192 4.10 -22.96 -3.01
CA GLY A 192 3.72 -23.66 -4.21
C GLY A 192 4.92 -24.13 -5.05
N VAL A 193 5.88 -23.22 -5.29
CA VAL A 193 7.11 -23.52 -6.05
C VAL A 193 7.92 -24.59 -5.30
N PHE A 194 8.16 -24.39 -4.01
CA PHE A 194 8.88 -25.37 -3.19
C PHE A 194 8.22 -26.74 -3.18
N TYR A 195 6.88 -26.81 -3.12
CA TYR A 195 6.14 -28.07 -3.23
C TYR A 195 6.34 -28.74 -4.57
N LEU A 196 6.30 -27.97 -5.67
CA LEU A 196 6.52 -28.52 -7.02
C LEU A 196 7.94 -29.07 -7.19
N GLU A 197 8.95 -28.36 -6.71
CA GLU A 197 10.34 -28.82 -6.75
C GLU A 197 10.55 -30.05 -5.85
N ALA A 198 10.15 -29.96 -4.57
CA ALA A 198 10.46 -31.03 -3.60
C ALA A 198 9.62 -32.29 -3.76
N GLN A 199 8.35 -32.18 -4.16
CA GLN A 199 7.42 -33.30 -4.22
C GLN A 199 7.13 -33.80 -5.63
N LYS A 200 7.23 -32.97 -6.64
CA LYS A 200 6.91 -33.31 -8.04
C LYS A 200 8.13 -33.38 -8.95
N GLY A 201 9.31 -32.96 -8.46
CA GLY A 201 10.55 -33.02 -9.21
C GLY A 201 10.60 -32.10 -10.43
N TYR A 202 9.79 -31.06 -10.47
CA TYR A 202 9.91 -30.00 -11.48
C TYR A 202 11.12 -29.12 -11.17
N SER A 203 11.99 -28.94 -12.16
CA SER A 203 13.15 -28.03 -12.11
C SER A 203 12.86 -26.74 -12.86
#